data_1f73f57b1359d7df7931183ea55b6767
#
_entry.id   1f73f57b1359d7df7931183ea55b6767
#
_cell.length_a   1.000
_cell.length_b   1.000
_cell.length_c   1.000
_cell.angle_alpha   90.00
_cell.angle_beta   90.00
_cell.angle_gamma   90.00
#
_symmetry.space_group_name_H-M   'P 1'
#
loop_
_entity.id
_entity.type
_entity.pdbx_description
1 polymer ?
#
loop_
_entity_poly.entity_id
_entity_poly.type
_entity_poly.pdbx_seq_one_letter_code
_entity_poly.pdbx_strand_id
1 'polypeptide(L)'
;MKTVQRERRYVCGQTKQNAIYQEVEIYTVGTDKKSREREKEKSTPIPFRGKNPEKWDGHNAKRSRKWFCRLLATNFTEQDTHTSLTYSDEFLPKTEEQADRDINNFLRRLRTKCKAQSLPPPEAITVTEHQDADPETGQKAVRFHHHVILKCGLSRDDIESCWHRKKKPMGWANCDRLQLDKGSLEALANYLMKYPKRKHRWKRTKGIIDPILPRPNDSKYTRRGIQKIATDPAILHDRDFWAKKYPGWELIEAQAEHNEYWGWSIMLKMHRIPERRGRPYAC
;
A
#
# COMPACT_ATOMS: atom_id res chain seq x y z
N MET A 1 32.58 13.99 0.38
CA MET A 1 31.12 13.84 0.22
C MET A 1 30.45 14.04 1.56
N LYS A 2 29.63 15.07 1.73
CA LYS A 2 28.91 15.33 2.98
C LYS A 2 27.61 14.52 2.97
N THR A 3 27.36 13.75 4.01
CA THR A 3 26.17 12.91 4.15
C THR A 3 25.52 13.13 5.51
N VAL A 4 24.19 12.95 5.56
CA VAL A 4 23.40 12.94 6.78
C VAL A 4 22.53 11.72 6.86
N GLN A 5 22.07 11.37 8.05
CA GLN A 5 21.11 10.30 8.25
C GLN A 5 19.70 10.92 8.25
N ARG A 6 18.92 10.61 7.23
CA ARG A 6 17.57 11.13 7.06
C ARG A 6 16.55 10.19 7.65
N GLU A 7 15.72 10.70 8.55
CA GLU A 7 14.47 10.06 8.94
C GLU A 7 13.35 10.54 8.04
N ARG A 8 12.62 9.63 7.41
CA ARG A 8 11.39 9.90 6.67
C ARG A 8 10.25 9.07 7.26
N ARG A 9 9.17 9.73 7.63
CA ARG A 9 7.99 9.09 8.17
C ARG A 9 6.86 9.07 7.12
N TYR A 10 6.08 8.01 7.14
CA TYR A 10 4.85 7.87 6.37
C TYR A 10 3.74 7.56 7.36
N VAL A 11 2.91 8.56 7.65
CA VAL A 11 1.84 8.45 8.64
C VAL A 11 0.55 8.13 7.91
N CYS A 12 0.02 6.93 8.16
CA CYS A 12 -1.13 6.39 7.46
C CYS A 12 -2.40 6.63 8.29
N GLY A 13 -3.26 7.51 7.79
CA GLY A 13 -4.51 7.94 8.38
C GLY A 13 -4.97 9.27 7.79
N GLN A 14 -6.23 9.62 7.98
CA GLN A 14 -6.79 10.86 7.44
C GLN A 14 -6.19 12.11 8.10
N THR A 15 -5.83 12.01 9.37
CA THR A 15 -5.10 13.02 10.11
C THR A 15 -3.97 12.37 10.90
N LYS A 16 -3.02 13.19 11.42
CA LYS A 16 -1.95 12.67 12.30
C LYS A 16 -2.51 12.08 13.60
N GLN A 17 -3.63 12.60 14.08
CA GLN A 17 -4.26 12.20 15.32
C GLN A 17 -4.97 10.86 15.20
N ASN A 18 -5.64 10.59 14.08
CA ASN A 18 -6.37 9.35 13.84
C ASN A 18 -5.57 8.31 13.04
N ALA A 19 -4.31 8.58 12.76
CA ALA A 19 -3.44 7.60 12.11
C ALA A 19 -3.17 6.43 13.06
N ILE A 20 -3.42 5.22 12.58
CA ILE A 20 -3.24 3.96 13.32
C ILE A 20 -1.95 3.23 12.96
N TYR A 21 -1.34 3.57 11.83
CA TYR A 21 -0.15 2.93 11.29
C TYR A 21 0.86 3.97 10.80
N GLN A 22 2.14 3.71 10.98
CA GLN A 22 3.22 4.48 10.34
C GLN A 22 4.38 3.58 9.93
N GLU A 23 5.07 4.02 8.89
CA GLU A 23 6.39 3.52 8.54
C GLU A 23 7.44 4.61 8.75
N VAL A 24 8.62 4.22 9.21
CA VAL A 24 9.76 5.10 9.37
C VAL A 24 10.93 4.53 8.59
N GLU A 25 11.46 5.30 7.65
CA GLU A 25 12.66 4.97 6.90
C GLU A 25 13.81 5.85 7.38
N ILE A 26 14.92 5.25 7.79
CA ILE A 26 16.15 5.94 8.21
C ILE A 26 17.26 5.51 7.27
N TYR A 27 17.83 6.45 6.52
CA TYR A 27 18.81 6.15 5.48
C TYR A 27 19.76 7.31 5.25
N THR A 28 20.90 7.04 4.61
CA THR A 28 21.90 8.04 4.29
C THR A 28 21.53 8.81 3.03
N VAL A 29 21.65 10.14 3.06
CA VAL A 29 21.52 11.02 1.89
C VAL A 29 22.72 11.93 1.74
N GLY A 30 23.09 12.25 0.50
CA GLY A 30 24.10 13.25 0.17
C GLY A 30 23.57 14.67 0.34
N THR A 31 24.36 15.56 0.91
CA THR A 31 23.96 16.97 1.14
C THR A 31 24.66 17.94 0.21
N ASP A 32 25.79 17.56 -0.40
CA ASP A 32 26.50 18.39 -1.37
C ASP A 32 25.93 18.25 -2.79
N LYS A 33 26.20 19.23 -3.66
CA LYS A 33 25.74 19.27 -5.04
C LYS A 33 26.12 18.00 -5.81
N LYS A 34 27.33 17.53 -5.64
CA LYS A 34 27.87 16.32 -6.29
C LYS A 34 27.14 15.05 -5.86
N SER A 35 26.76 14.96 -4.57
CA SER A 35 25.98 13.84 -4.04
C SER A 35 24.54 13.89 -4.53
N ARG A 36 23.93 15.08 -4.63
CA ARG A 36 22.56 15.27 -5.15
C ARG A 36 22.49 15.00 -6.66
N GLU A 37 23.49 15.34 -7.42
CA GLU A 37 23.60 15.02 -8.84
C GLU A 37 23.68 13.49 -9.04
N ARG A 38 24.50 12.80 -8.27
CA ARG A 38 24.58 11.33 -8.28
C ARG A 38 23.28 10.65 -7.84
N GLU A 39 22.55 11.21 -6.88
CA GLU A 39 21.22 10.74 -6.52
C GLU A 39 20.22 10.96 -7.68
N LYS A 40 20.28 12.10 -8.34
CA LYS A 40 19.47 12.40 -9.53
C LYS A 40 19.84 11.48 -10.69
N GLU A 41 21.11 11.25 -10.97
CA GLU A 41 21.56 10.31 -11.99
C GLU A 41 21.10 8.88 -11.71
N LYS A 42 21.00 8.48 -10.42
CA LYS A 42 20.46 7.18 -10.00
C LYS A 42 18.94 7.16 -9.91
N SER A 43 18.27 8.29 -9.71
CA SER A 43 16.82 8.43 -9.64
C SER A 43 16.18 8.87 -10.94
N THR A 44 16.94 9.44 -11.87
CA THR A 44 16.46 9.72 -13.23
C THR A 44 16.20 8.37 -13.90
N PRO A 45 15.04 8.15 -14.49
CA PRO A 45 14.84 6.99 -15.35
C PRO A 45 15.92 7.07 -16.41
N ILE A 46 16.91 6.17 -16.37
CA ILE A 46 17.90 6.08 -17.46
C ILE A 46 17.05 5.86 -18.71
N PRO A 47 17.16 6.75 -19.75
CA PRO A 47 16.47 6.49 -21.00
C PRO A 47 16.86 5.08 -21.41
N PHE A 48 15.87 4.26 -21.75
CA PHE A 48 15.96 2.88 -22.10
C PHE A 48 17.08 2.65 -23.16
N ARG A 49 18.31 2.47 -22.68
CA ARG A 49 19.46 1.96 -23.45
C ARG A 49 20.04 0.80 -22.67
N GLY A 50 19.44 -0.33 -22.90
CA GLY A 50 19.89 -1.69 -22.64
C GLY A 50 20.98 -1.88 -21.58
N LYS A 51 20.61 -2.34 -20.41
CA LYS A 51 21.30 -3.36 -19.59
C LYS A 51 20.41 -3.66 -18.37
N ASN A 52 19.70 -4.79 -18.43
CA ASN A 52 18.84 -5.37 -17.41
C ASN A 52 17.53 -4.63 -17.09
N PRO A 53 16.49 -4.73 -17.94
CA PRO A 53 15.12 -4.30 -17.65
C PRO A 53 14.56 -4.97 -16.38
N GLU A 54 14.89 -6.23 -16.12
CA GLU A 54 14.41 -7.03 -14.98
C GLU A 54 14.76 -6.45 -13.60
N LYS A 55 15.97 -5.88 -13.44
CA LYS A 55 16.37 -5.24 -12.17
C LYS A 55 15.59 -3.95 -11.87
N TRP A 56 15.22 -3.20 -12.90
CA TRP A 56 14.45 -1.96 -12.77
C TRP A 56 12.98 -2.24 -12.46
N ASP A 57 12.41 -3.24 -13.10
CA ASP A 57 11.05 -3.69 -12.82
C ASP A 57 10.92 -4.18 -11.39
N GLY A 58 11.91 -4.90 -10.87
CA GLY A 58 11.95 -5.34 -9.48
C GLY A 58 11.97 -4.17 -8.47
N HIS A 59 12.78 -3.13 -8.71
CA HIS A 59 12.85 -1.97 -7.81
C HIS A 59 11.58 -1.12 -7.86
N ASN A 60 11.06 -0.84 -9.04
CA ASN A 60 9.81 -0.12 -9.22
C ASN A 60 8.62 -0.91 -8.64
N ALA A 61 8.62 -2.24 -8.78
CA ALA A 61 7.63 -3.10 -8.18
C ALA A 61 7.64 -3.03 -6.65
N LYS A 62 8.82 -3.07 -6.01
CA LYS A 62 8.96 -2.93 -4.55
C LYS A 62 8.45 -1.56 -4.07
N ARG A 63 8.82 -0.45 -4.74
CA ARG A 63 8.33 0.89 -4.40
C ARG A 63 6.82 1.01 -4.54
N SER A 64 6.30 0.52 -5.65
CA SER A 64 4.87 0.51 -5.96
C SER A 64 4.09 -0.28 -4.91
N ARG A 65 4.58 -1.45 -4.50
CA ARG A 65 3.98 -2.27 -3.46
C ARG A 65 3.98 -1.56 -2.10
N LYS A 66 5.11 -1.00 -1.67
CA LYS A 66 5.18 -0.20 -0.43
C LYS A 66 4.19 0.96 -0.45
N TRP A 67 4.10 1.68 -1.57
CA TRP A 67 3.16 2.78 -1.69
C TRP A 67 1.71 2.31 -1.61
N PHE A 68 1.40 1.19 -2.24
CA PHE A 68 0.07 0.59 -2.20
C PHE A 68 -0.31 0.16 -0.77
N CYS A 69 0.59 -0.47 -0.01
CA CYS A 69 0.38 -0.79 1.40
C CYS A 69 0.05 0.47 2.22
N ARG A 70 0.83 1.52 2.05
CA ARG A 70 0.61 2.82 2.74
C ARG A 70 -0.73 3.44 2.37
N LEU A 71 -1.10 3.34 1.09
CA LEU A 71 -2.37 3.86 0.58
C LEU A 71 -3.56 3.10 1.19
N LEU A 72 -3.49 1.78 1.28
CA LEU A 72 -4.50 0.96 1.95
C LEU A 72 -4.61 1.32 3.44
N ALA A 73 -3.49 1.35 4.16
CA ALA A 73 -3.46 1.67 5.59
C ALA A 73 -3.91 3.11 5.90
N THR A 74 -3.87 4.02 4.91
CA THR A 74 -4.33 5.40 5.07
C THR A 74 -5.85 5.52 4.97
N ASN A 75 -6.48 4.73 4.11
CA ASN A 75 -7.87 4.94 3.70
C ASN A 75 -8.86 3.90 4.23
N PHE A 76 -8.38 2.70 4.60
CA PHE A 76 -9.25 1.58 4.94
C PHE A 76 -8.98 1.02 6.32
N THR A 77 -10.02 0.46 6.91
CA THR A 77 -10.04 -0.17 8.25
C THR A 77 -10.67 -1.56 8.14
N GLU A 78 -10.70 -2.30 9.24
CA GLU A 78 -11.39 -3.59 9.35
C GLU A 78 -12.93 -3.51 9.12
N GLN A 79 -13.50 -2.31 9.18
CA GLN A 79 -14.93 -2.08 8.91
C GLN A 79 -15.23 -2.01 7.41
N ASP A 80 -14.23 -1.82 6.58
CA ASP A 80 -14.35 -1.75 5.14
C ASP A 80 -14.30 -3.15 4.51
N THR A 81 -14.45 -3.25 3.21
CA THR A 81 -14.60 -4.54 2.54
C THR A 81 -13.59 -4.76 1.42
N HIS A 82 -13.26 -6.02 1.19
CA HIS A 82 -12.61 -6.52 0.00
C HIS A 82 -13.62 -7.31 -0.83
N THR A 83 -13.85 -6.88 -2.05
CA THR A 83 -14.77 -7.54 -2.97
C THR A 83 -14.01 -8.15 -4.13
N SER A 84 -14.14 -9.45 -4.33
CA SER A 84 -13.63 -10.18 -5.49
C SER A 84 -14.72 -10.35 -6.52
N LEU A 85 -14.44 -9.96 -7.77
CA LEU A 85 -15.37 -10.00 -8.89
C LEU A 85 -14.79 -10.87 -10.00
N THR A 86 -15.48 -11.94 -10.36
CA THR A 86 -15.09 -12.84 -11.43
C THR A 86 -16.06 -12.77 -12.59
N TYR A 87 -15.74 -13.42 -13.69
CA TYR A 87 -16.61 -13.48 -14.87
C TYR A 87 -17.04 -14.91 -15.17
N SER A 88 -18.29 -15.08 -15.57
CA SER A 88 -18.74 -16.26 -16.29
C SER A 88 -18.19 -16.25 -17.72
N ASP A 89 -18.23 -17.37 -18.41
CA ASP A 89 -17.69 -17.46 -19.78
C ASP A 89 -18.41 -16.51 -20.76
N GLU A 90 -19.73 -16.30 -20.59
CA GLU A 90 -20.53 -15.37 -21.40
C GLU A 90 -20.01 -13.93 -21.33
N PHE A 91 -19.51 -13.51 -20.17
CA PHE A 91 -19.12 -12.11 -19.90
C PHE A 91 -17.62 -11.89 -19.84
N LEU A 92 -16.80 -12.94 -20.02
CA LEU A 92 -15.34 -12.83 -19.93
C LEU A 92 -14.82 -11.78 -20.93
N PRO A 93 -14.14 -10.71 -20.46
CA PRO A 93 -13.63 -9.69 -21.35
C PRO A 93 -12.50 -10.26 -22.23
N LYS A 94 -12.46 -9.80 -23.48
CA LYS A 94 -11.39 -10.15 -24.43
C LYS A 94 -10.22 -9.20 -24.37
N THR A 95 -10.40 -8.01 -23.78
CA THR A 95 -9.38 -6.96 -23.70
C THR A 95 -9.38 -6.28 -22.33
N GLU A 96 -8.25 -5.65 -21.99
CA GLU A 96 -8.11 -4.87 -20.77
C GLU A 96 -9.09 -3.69 -20.72
N GLU A 97 -9.35 -3.04 -21.85
CA GLU A 97 -10.25 -1.90 -21.93
C GLU A 97 -11.70 -2.33 -21.65
N GLN A 98 -12.07 -3.54 -22.03
CA GLN A 98 -13.39 -4.08 -21.71
C GLN A 98 -13.51 -4.38 -20.22
N ALA A 99 -12.48 -5.01 -19.61
CA ALA A 99 -12.42 -5.22 -18.17
C ALA A 99 -12.47 -3.91 -17.39
N ASP A 100 -11.76 -2.88 -17.87
CA ASP A 100 -11.77 -1.54 -17.30
C ASP A 100 -13.14 -0.85 -17.39
N ARG A 101 -13.88 -1.01 -18.48
CA ARG A 101 -15.26 -0.52 -18.59
C ARG A 101 -16.18 -1.23 -17.62
N ASP A 102 -16.03 -2.52 -17.44
CA ASP A 102 -16.88 -3.30 -16.54
C ASP A 102 -16.70 -2.90 -15.07
N ILE A 103 -15.46 -2.76 -14.62
CA ILE A 103 -15.20 -2.29 -13.25
C ILE A 103 -15.67 -0.85 -13.02
N ASN A 104 -15.52 0.04 -14.00
CA ASN A 104 -16.03 1.40 -13.90
C ASN A 104 -17.58 1.42 -13.84
N ASN A 105 -18.26 0.53 -14.58
CA ASN A 105 -19.71 0.37 -14.52
C ASN A 105 -20.18 -0.17 -13.16
N PHE A 106 -19.42 -1.11 -12.56
CA PHE A 106 -19.67 -1.57 -11.20
C PHE A 106 -19.59 -0.40 -10.20
N LEU A 107 -18.49 0.37 -10.21
CA LEU A 107 -18.35 1.54 -9.34
C LEU A 107 -19.44 2.59 -9.54
N ARG A 108 -19.89 2.78 -10.78
CA ARG A 108 -21.01 3.69 -11.08
C ARG A 108 -22.33 3.19 -10.45
N ARG A 109 -22.62 1.89 -10.51
CA ARG A 109 -23.81 1.31 -9.88
C ARG A 109 -23.76 1.41 -8.36
N LEU A 110 -22.62 1.14 -7.74
CA LEU A 110 -22.42 1.37 -6.32
C LEU A 110 -22.73 2.81 -5.93
N ARG A 111 -22.21 3.78 -6.70
CA ARG A 111 -22.48 5.22 -6.47
C ARG A 111 -23.98 5.55 -6.57
N THR A 112 -24.65 4.99 -7.57
CA THR A 112 -26.10 5.18 -7.73
C THR A 112 -26.87 4.59 -6.55
N LYS A 113 -26.46 3.39 -6.08
CA LYS A 113 -27.10 2.72 -4.95
C LYS A 113 -26.84 3.44 -3.62
N CYS A 114 -25.61 3.92 -3.38
CA CYS A 114 -25.30 4.78 -2.24
C CYS A 114 -26.19 6.04 -2.23
N LYS A 115 -26.31 6.71 -3.38
CA LYS A 115 -27.16 7.91 -3.51
C LYS A 115 -28.63 7.59 -3.19
N ALA A 116 -29.16 6.48 -3.67
CA ALA A 116 -30.54 6.05 -3.40
C ALA A 116 -30.80 5.78 -1.91
N GLN A 117 -29.79 5.37 -1.16
CA GLN A 117 -29.85 5.12 0.29
C GLN A 117 -29.34 6.30 1.13
N SER A 118 -29.12 7.47 0.54
CA SER A 118 -28.58 8.66 1.22
C SER A 118 -27.24 8.42 1.90
N LEU A 119 -26.43 7.49 1.36
CA LEU A 119 -25.08 7.18 1.83
C LEU A 119 -24.02 8.01 1.10
N PRO A 120 -22.86 8.24 1.71
CA PRO A 120 -21.72 8.87 1.04
C PRO A 120 -21.30 8.11 -0.22
N PRO A 121 -20.71 8.79 -1.21
CA PRO A 121 -20.20 8.13 -2.40
C PRO A 121 -19.11 7.11 -2.02
N PRO A 122 -19.05 5.95 -2.73
CA PRO A 122 -18.08 4.91 -2.41
C PRO A 122 -16.66 5.38 -2.69
N GLU A 123 -15.76 5.12 -1.75
CA GLU A 123 -14.32 5.27 -1.88
C GLU A 123 -13.72 3.89 -2.16
N ALA A 124 -12.93 3.75 -3.23
CA ALA A 124 -12.44 2.45 -3.64
C ALA A 124 -11.05 2.50 -4.28
N ILE A 125 -10.31 1.42 -4.08
CA ILE A 125 -9.13 1.07 -4.88
C ILE A 125 -9.44 -0.24 -5.61
N THR A 126 -9.16 -0.28 -6.91
CA THR A 126 -9.41 -1.45 -7.75
C THR A 126 -8.10 -1.99 -8.31
N VAL A 127 -7.95 -3.31 -8.28
CA VAL A 127 -6.89 -4.06 -8.94
C VAL A 127 -7.54 -5.01 -9.92
N THR A 128 -7.10 -4.99 -11.17
CA THR A 128 -7.53 -5.97 -12.17
C THR A 128 -6.40 -6.92 -12.44
N GLU A 129 -6.63 -8.20 -12.27
CA GLU A 129 -5.67 -9.26 -12.56
C GLU A 129 -6.06 -9.98 -13.85
N HIS A 130 -5.05 -10.25 -14.65
CA HIS A 130 -5.11 -11.08 -15.85
C HIS A 130 -3.69 -11.48 -16.24
N GLN A 131 -3.52 -12.68 -16.72
CA GLN A 131 -2.24 -13.18 -17.22
C GLN A 131 -2.49 -14.20 -18.33
N ASP A 132 -1.83 -14.03 -19.44
CA ASP A 132 -1.81 -15.04 -20.49
C ASP A 132 -0.90 -16.22 -20.09
N ALA A 133 -1.20 -17.42 -20.62
CA ALA A 133 -0.30 -18.54 -20.49
C ALA A 133 1.00 -18.24 -21.28
N ASP A 134 2.11 -18.63 -20.70
CA ASP A 134 3.40 -18.56 -21.35
C ASP A 134 4.05 -19.95 -21.30
N PRO A 135 4.05 -20.66 -22.42
CA PRO A 135 4.64 -22.02 -22.51
C PRO A 135 6.14 -22.05 -22.22
N GLU A 136 6.87 -20.96 -22.54
CA GLU A 136 8.34 -20.92 -22.38
C GLU A 136 8.74 -20.85 -20.90
N THR A 137 7.97 -20.11 -20.10
CA THR A 137 8.22 -19.96 -18.66
C THR A 137 7.37 -20.91 -17.80
N GLY A 138 6.46 -21.70 -18.41
CA GLY A 138 5.51 -22.54 -17.69
C GLY A 138 4.42 -21.75 -16.93
N GLN A 139 4.29 -20.46 -17.24
CA GLN A 139 3.32 -19.57 -16.61
C GLN A 139 1.89 -19.98 -17.01
N LYS A 140 1.02 -20.22 -16.00
CA LYS A 140 -0.39 -20.53 -16.22
C LYS A 140 -1.21 -19.27 -16.51
N ALA A 141 -2.22 -19.42 -17.37
CA ALA A 141 -3.20 -18.35 -17.60
C ALA A 141 -3.97 -18.00 -16.31
N VAL A 142 -4.21 -16.71 -16.11
CA VAL A 142 -5.12 -16.20 -15.08
C VAL A 142 -6.22 -15.42 -15.78
N ARG A 143 -7.47 -15.85 -15.59
CA ARG A 143 -8.65 -15.18 -16.18
C ARG A 143 -8.80 -13.79 -15.59
N PHE A 144 -9.36 -12.88 -16.36
CA PHE A 144 -9.73 -11.55 -15.85
C PHE A 144 -10.59 -11.67 -14.60
N HIS A 145 -10.17 -10.98 -13.55
CA HIS A 145 -10.95 -10.76 -12.35
C HIS A 145 -10.52 -9.45 -11.67
N HIS A 146 -11.36 -8.95 -10.80
CA HIS A 146 -11.11 -7.69 -10.12
C HIS A 146 -11.13 -7.89 -8.60
N HIS A 147 -10.24 -7.18 -7.94
CA HIS A 147 -10.27 -6.95 -6.51
C HIS A 147 -10.63 -5.49 -6.26
N VAL A 148 -11.59 -5.25 -5.40
CA VAL A 148 -12.06 -3.93 -5.02
C VAL A 148 -11.97 -3.79 -3.51
N ILE A 149 -11.08 -2.94 -3.04
CA ILE A 149 -11.05 -2.51 -1.64
C ILE A 149 -12.01 -1.32 -1.56
N LEU A 150 -13.05 -1.46 -0.75
CA LEU A 150 -14.22 -0.61 -0.80
C LEU A 150 -14.63 -0.11 0.58
N LYS A 151 -14.79 1.20 0.69
CA LYS A 151 -15.41 1.88 1.82
C LYS A 151 -16.73 2.48 1.36
N CYS A 152 -17.82 1.88 1.81
CA CYS A 152 -19.18 2.38 1.58
C CYS A 152 -20.11 1.83 2.66
N GLY A 153 -21.25 2.49 2.87
CA GLY A 153 -22.23 2.06 3.86
C GLY A 153 -23.24 1.00 3.35
N LEU A 154 -23.03 0.43 2.16
CA LEU A 154 -23.91 -0.57 1.58
C LEU A 154 -23.76 -1.93 2.27
N SER A 155 -24.83 -2.73 2.27
CA SER A 155 -24.78 -4.13 2.69
C SER A 155 -23.96 -4.97 1.71
N ARG A 156 -23.53 -6.16 2.15
CA ARG A 156 -22.86 -7.14 1.30
C ARG A 156 -23.68 -7.47 0.04
N ASP A 157 -24.95 -7.78 0.22
CA ASP A 157 -25.85 -8.15 -0.87
C ASP A 157 -26.04 -7.00 -1.87
N ASP A 158 -26.09 -5.77 -1.36
CA ASP A 158 -26.17 -4.58 -2.20
C ASP A 158 -24.92 -4.40 -3.04
N ILE A 159 -23.72 -4.65 -2.48
CA ILE A 159 -22.46 -4.56 -3.20
C ILE A 159 -22.39 -5.65 -4.28
N GLU A 160 -22.63 -6.90 -3.89
CA GLU A 160 -22.56 -8.06 -4.79
C GLU A 160 -23.55 -7.97 -5.93
N SER A 161 -24.80 -7.51 -5.65
CA SER A 161 -25.81 -7.31 -6.67
C SER A 161 -25.47 -6.27 -7.75
N CYS A 162 -24.48 -5.40 -7.49
CA CYS A 162 -24.00 -4.43 -8.48
C CYS A 162 -23.12 -5.07 -9.58
N TRP A 163 -22.69 -6.35 -9.43
CA TRP A 163 -21.91 -7.04 -10.44
C TRP A 163 -22.80 -7.71 -11.50
N HIS A 164 -23.40 -6.90 -12.37
CA HIS A 164 -24.32 -7.35 -13.41
C HIS A 164 -24.18 -6.56 -14.71
N ARG A 165 -24.64 -7.12 -15.83
CA ARG A 165 -24.83 -6.45 -17.12
C ARG A 165 -26.26 -6.74 -17.62
N LYS A 166 -27.01 -5.69 -17.96
CA LYS A 166 -28.42 -5.82 -18.36
C LYS A 166 -29.24 -6.72 -17.42
N LYS A 167 -29.11 -6.54 -16.11
CA LYS A 167 -29.77 -7.32 -15.04
C LYS A 167 -29.31 -8.78 -14.89
N LYS A 168 -28.40 -9.30 -15.75
CA LYS A 168 -27.81 -10.63 -15.60
C LYS A 168 -26.52 -10.53 -14.77
N PRO A 169 -26.29 -11.40 -13.76
CA PRO A 169 -25.01 -11.49 -13.06
C PRO A 169 -23.87 -11.75 -14.05
N MET A 170 -22.75 -11.05 -13.91
CA MET A 170 -21.59 -11.21 -14.80
C MET A 170 -20.69 -12.37 -14.40
N GLY A 171 -20.86 -12.90 -13.20
CA GLY A 171 -20.07 -13.96 -12.58
C GLY A 171 -20.23 -13.88 -11.07
N TRP A 172 -19.28 -14.44 -10.34
CA TRP A 172 -19.27 -14.38 -8.89
C TRP A 172 -18.81 -13.01 -8.39
N ALA A 173 -19.53 -12.51 -7.39
CA ALA A 173 -19.12 -11.39 -6.56
C ALA A 173 -19.07 -11.88 -5.12
N ASN A 174 -17.94 -11.74 -4.45
CA ASN A 174 -17.78 -12.11 -3.04
C ASN A 174 -17.22 -10.91 -2.28
N CYS A 175 -17.98 -10.43 -1.30
CA CYS A 175 -17.65 -9.26 -0.50
C CYS A 175 -17.43 -9.64 0.96
N ASP A 176 -16.20 -9.52 1.45
CA ASP A 176 -15.82 -9.85 2.82
C ASP A 176 -15.24 -8.63 3.55
N ARG A 177 -15.33 -8.63 4.88
CA ARG A 177 -14.69 -7.62 5.71
C ARG A 177 -13.18 -7.72 5.59
N LEU A 178 -12.51 -6.55 5.60
CA LEU A 178 -11.07 -6.51 5.64
C LEU A 178 -10.54 -7.12 6.94
N GLN A 179 -9.51 -7.94 6.81
CA GLN A 179 -8.80 -8.53 7.95
C GLN A 179 -7.43 -7.87 8.08
N LEU A 180 -7.15 -7.31 9.24
CA LEU A 180 -5.84 -6.75 9.55
C LEU A 180 -4.91 -7.85 10.03
N ASP A 181 -3.76 -8.00 9.40
CA ASP A 181 -2.65 -8.80 9.92
C ASP A 181 -1.68 -7.88 10.67
N LYS A 182 -1.44 -8.16 11.96
CA LYS A 182 -0.58 -7.33 12.84
C LYS A 182 -0.89 -5.83 12.77
N GLY A 183 -2.18 -5.48 12.65
CA GLY A 183 -2.63 -4.09 12.56
C GLY A 183 -2.40 -3.42 11.21
N SER A 184 -2.11 -4.17 10.16
CA SER A 184 -1.90 -3.64 8.80
C SER A 184 -2.64 -4.45 7.73
N LEU A 185 -2.78 -3.86 6.55
CA LEU A 185 -3.30 -4.51 5.33
C LEU A 185 -2.17 -4.99 4.41
N GLU A 186 -0.98 -5.23 4.96
CA GLU A 186 0.20 -5.57 4.15
C GLU A 186 0.06 -6.93 3.46
N ALA A 187 -0.48 -7.93 4.16
CA ALA A 187 -0.71 -9.25 3.58
C ALA A 187 -1.62 -9.17 2.36
N LEU A 188 -2.75 -8.43 2.49
CA LEU A 188 -3.66 -8.17 1.36
C LEU A 188 -2.96 -7.39 0.24
N ALA A 189 -2.21 -6.34 0.57
CA ALA A 189 -1.49 -5.56 -0.43
C ALA A 189 -0.46 -6.41 -1.20
N ASN A 190 0.27 -7.27 -0.51
CA ASN A 190 1.23 -8.20 -1.12
C ASN A 190 0.53 -9.21 -2.02
N TYR A 191 -0.62 -9.73 -1.61
CA TYR A 191 -1.44 -10.61 -2.42
C TYR A 191 -1.91 -9.92 -3.71
N LEU A 192 -2.51 -8.73 -3.60
CA LEU A 192 -3.03 -7.96 -4.73
C LEU A 192 -1.95 -7.44 -5.69
N MET A 193 -0.71 -7.35 -5.24
CA MET A 193 0.42 -6.87 -6.04
C MET A 193 1.31 -8.02 -6.55
N LYS A 194 0.81 -9.26 -6.53
CA LYS A 194 1.57 -10.45 -6.92
C LYS A 194 1.90 -10.48 -8.43
N TYR A 195 0.99 -9.99 -9.29
CA TYR A 195 1.13 -10.00 -10.73
C TYR A 195 1.30 -8.60 -11.33
N PRO A 196 2.53 -8.09 -11.44
CA PRO A 196 2.81 -6.67 -11.69
C PRO A 196 2.82 -6.24 -13.16
N LYS A 197 2.45 -7.07 -14.13
CA LYS A 197 2.70 -6.83 -15.56
C LYS A 197 1.87 -5.71 -16.22
N ARG A 198 0.87 -5.12 -15.55
CA ARG A 198 0.06 -4.03 -16.14
C ARG A 198 0.72 -2.66 -15.96
N LYS A 199 0.56 -1.78 -16.95
CA LYS A 199 1.01 -0.37 -16.92
C LYS A 199 0.42 0.39 -15.73
N HIS A 200 -0.85 0.13 -15.40
CA HIS A 200 -1.55 0.68 -14.23
C HIS A 200 -1.95 -0.47 -13.31
N ARG A 201 -1.18 -0.68 -12.26
CA ARG A 201 -1.37 -1.81 -11.33
C ARG A 201 -2.64 -1.69 -10.49
N TRP A 202 -3.06 -0.47 -10.17
CA TRP A 202 -4.32 -0.17 -9.49
C TRP A 202 -4.89 1.16 -9.96
N LYS A 203 -6.18 1.34 -9.72
CA LYS A 203 -6.90 2.59 -9.91
C LYS A 203 -7.58 2.98 -8.61
N ARG A 204 -7.80 4.28 -8.38
CA ARG A 204 -8.45 4.80 -7.18
C ARG A 204 -9.55 5.80 -7.50
N THR A 205 -10.57 5.87 -6.66
CA THR A 205 -11.59 6.92 -6.72
C THR A 205 -11.06 8.23 -6.13
N LYS A 206 -11.75 9.34 -6.38
CA LYS A 206 -11.32 10.68 -5.95
C LYS A 206 -11.21 10.85 -4.43
N GLY A 207 -12.01 10.10 -3.62
CA GLY A 207 -11.98 10.19 -2.17
C GLY A 207 -10.72 9.59 -1.52
N ILE A 208 -9.97 8.78 -2.23
CA ILE A 208 -8.76 8.14 -1.72
C ILE A 208 -7.63 9.16 -1.58
N ILE A 209 -7.13 9.33 -0.38
CA ILE A 209 -6.06 10.27 -0.03
C ILE A 209 -4.70 9.59 0.10
N ASP A 210 -3.64 10.37 -0.09
CA ASP A 210 -2.28 9.90 0.11
C ASP A 210 -1.87 9.92 1.60
N PRO A 211 -0.91 9.07 2.03
CA PRO A 211 -0.38 9.10 3.38
C PRO A 211 0.26 10.45 3.69
N ILE A 212 0.18 10.86 4.96
CA ILE A 212 0.78 12.11 5.42
C ILE A 212 2.30 11.95 5.48
N LEU A 213 3.01 12.87 4.84
CA LEU A 213 4.47 12.92 4.79
C LEU A 213 5.00 14.11 5.61
N PRO A 214 5.31 13.94 6.90
CA PRO A 214 5.98 14.98 7.68
C PRO A 214 7.31 15.38 7.05
N ARG A 215 7.78 16.58 7.36
CA ARG A 215 9.12 17.02 6.92
C ARG A 215 10.18 16.00 7.38
N PRO A 216 11.11 15.60 6.50
CA PRO A 216 12.20 14.74 6.89
C PRO A 216 13.06 15.36 8.00
N ASN A 217 13.59 14.53 8.89
CA ASN A 217 14.52 14.96 9.94
C ASN A 217 15.93 14.43 9.66
N ASP A 218 16.86 15.34 9.45
CA ASP A 218 18.26 15.03 9.12
C ASP A 218 19.21 15.13 10.35
N SER A 219 18.67 15.47 11.54
CA SER A 219 19.45 15.69 12.76
C SER A 219 19.25 14.62 13.85
N LYS A 220 18.22 13.78 13.74
CA LYS A 220 17.83 12.82 14.79
C LYS A 220 18.79 11.67 14.96
N TYR A 221 19.48 11.27 13.90
CA TYR A 221 20.35 10.11 13.88
C TYR A 221 21.74 10.44 13.35
N THR A 222 22.76 9.76 13.91
CA THR A 222 24.12 9.79 13.40
C THR A 222 24.46 8.48 12.70
N ARG A 223 25.45 8.48 11.80
CA ARG A 223 25.92 7.28 11.09
C ARG A 223 26.34 6.16 12.05
N ARG A 224 27.11 6.51 13.09
CA ARG A 224 27.53 5.53 14.13
C ARG A 224 26.33 5.00 14.92
N GLY A 225 25.36 5.86 15.26
CA GLY A 225 24.14 5.45 15.96
C GLY A 225 23.32 4.47 15.16
N ILE A 226 23.14 4.72 13.86
CA ILE A 226 22.40 3.79 12.96
C ILE A 226 23.15 2.47 12.82
N GLN A 227 24.47 2.51 12.64
CA GLN A 227 25.28 1.28 12.58
C GLN A 227 25.12 0.45 13.84
N LYS A 228 25.25 1.06 15.04
CA LYS A 228 25.06 0.36 16.31
C LYS A 228 23.69 -0.31 16.41
N ILE A 229 22.63 0.40 16.05
CA ILE A 229 21.26 -0.15 16.09
C ILE A 229 21.10 -1.30 15.07
N ALA A 230 21.61 -1.10 13.85
CA ALA A 230 21.41 -2.04 12.75
C ALA A 230 22.21 -3.35 12.92
N THR A 231 23.35 -3.29 13.60
CA THR A 231 24.23 -4.47 13.85
C THR A 231 23.91 -5.21 15.15
N ASP A 232 23.06 -4.65 15.99
CA ASP A 232 22.66 -5.26 17.27
C ASP A 232 21.17 -5.64 17.21
N PRO A 233 20.83 -6.93 17.00
CA PRO A 233 19.45 -7.38 16.95
C PRO A 233 18.65 -7.10 18.23
N ALA A 234 19.32 -7.10 19.40
CA ALA A 234 18.67 -6.80 20.68
C ALA A 234 18.16 -5.36 20.73
N ILE A 235 18.92 -4.41 20.17
CA ILE A 235 18.49 -3.00 20.07
C ILE A 235 17.50 -2.81 18.90
N LEU A 236 17.76 -3.44 17.75
CA LEU A 236 16.94 -3.28 16.54
C LEU A 236 15.48 -3.70 16.78
N HIS A 237 15.27 -4.77 17.54
CA HIS A 237 13.96 -5.31 17.84
C HIS A 237 13.40 -4.91 19.20
N ASP A 238 14.09 -4.05 19.95
CA ASP A 238 13.65 -3.56 21.26
C ASP A 238 12.47 -2.59 21.12
N ARG A 239 11.30 -3.02 21.57
CA ARG A 239 10.06 -2.23 21.53
C ARG A 239 10.14 -0.99 22.41
N ASP A 240 10.72 -1.10 23.59
CA ASP A 240 10.83 0.01 24.55
C ASP A 240 11.80 1.08 24.05
N PHE A 241 12.90 0.65 23.41
CA PHE A 241 13.84 1.57 22.76
C PHE A 241 13.12 2.42 21.69
N TRP A 242 12.30 1.78 20.84
CA TRP A 242 11.58 2.50 19.79
C TRP A 242 10.40 3.30 20.33
N ALA A 243 9.68 2.82 21.36
CA ALA A 243 8.63 3.58 22.00
C ALA A 243 9.12 4.89 22.62
N LYS A 244 10.32 4.89 23.20
CA LYS A 244 10.99 6.12 23.68
C LYS A 244 11.34 7.09 22.55
N LYS A 245 11.71 6.58 21.36
CA LYS A 245 12.03 7.42 20.18
C LYS A 245 10.81 7.92 19.43
N TYR A 246 9.70 7.18 19.50
CA TYR A 246 8.43 7.49 18.85
C TYR A 246 7.27 7.36 19.85
N PRO A 247 7.10 8.31 20.76
CA PRO A 247 6.04 8.26 21.77
C PRO A 247 4.65 8.08 21.14
N GLY A 248 3.84 7.20 21.73
CA GLY A 248 2.50 6.85 21.24
C GLY A 248 2.48 5.81 20.12
N TRP A 249 3.64 5.24 19.78
CA TRP A 249 3.78 4.21 18.75
C TRP A 249 4.49 2.98 19.29
N GLU A 250 4.01 1.81 18.94
CA GLU A 250 4.62 0.52 19.27
C GLU A 250 5.20 -0.13 18.01
N LEU A 251 6.37 -0.75 18.14
CA LEU A 251 7.05 -1.44 17.05
C LEU A 251 6.32 -2.72 16.69
N ILE A 252 5.97 -2.88 15.39
CA ILE A 252 5.51 -4.12 14.79
C ILE A 252 6.69 -4.90 14.23
N GLU A 253 7.52 -4.21 13.45
CA GLU A 253 8.62 -4.82 12.72
C GLU A 253 9.75 -3.80 12.53
N ALA A 254 11.00 -4.28 12.63
CA ALA A 254 12.19 -3.54 12.27
C ALA A 254 13.03 -4.36 11.30
N GLN A 255 13.52 -3.72 10.25
CA GLN A 255 14.44 -4.31 9.28
C GLN A 255 15.64 -3.40 9.11
N ALA A 256 16.82 -3.97 9.01
CA ALA A 256 18.05 -3.25 8.69
C ALA A 256 18.68 -3.84 7.43
N GLU A 257 19.12 -2.98 6.51
CA GLU A 257 19.79 -3.36 5.28
C GLU A 257 21.12 -2.60 5.18
N HIS A 258 22.16 -3.29 4.74
CA HIS A 258 23.47 -2.69 4.49
C HIS A 258 23.67 -2.49 2.99
N ASN A 259 24.06 -1.29 2.62
CA ASN A 259 24.50 -0.95 1.27
C ASN A 259 25.99 -0.55 1.33
N GLU A 260 26.82 -1.15 0.50
CA GLU A 260 28.28 -0.88 0.49
C GLU A 260 28.63 0.60 0.32
N TYR A 261 27.81 1.33 -0.42
CA TYR A 261 28.04 2.74 -0.73
C TYR A 261 27.44 3.70 0.32
N TRP A 262 26.20 3.43 0.77
CA TRP A 262 25.46 4.31 1.67
C TRP A 262 25.52 3.90 3.13
N GLY A 263 25.98 2.69 3.42
CA GLY A 263 25.98 2.10 4.76
C GLY A 263 24.61 1.54 5.16
N TRP A 264 24.34 1.56 6.44
CA TRP A 264 23.12 0.99 7.01
C TRP A 264 21.89 1.88 6.78
N SER A 265 20.77 1.22 6.51
CA SER A 265 19.42 1.80 6.54
C SER A 265 18.53 0.96 7.46
N ILE A 266 17.54 1.61 8.09
CA ILE A 266 16.57 0.94 8.96
C ILE A 266 15.17 1.31 8.49
N MET A 267 14.29 0.32 8.43
CA MET A 267 12.86 0.48 8.20
C MET A 267 12.10 -0.04 9.40
N LEU A 268 11.18 0.78 9.92
CA LEU A 268 10.31 0.43 11.03
C LEU A 268 8.86 0.45 10.56
N LYS A 269 8.08 -0.53 11.01
CA LYS A 269 6.62 -0.52 10.94
C LYS A 269 6.09 -0.42 12.36
N MET A 270 5.17 0.49 12.57
CA MET A 270 4.66 0.80 13.90
C MET A 270 3.14 1.00 13.87
N HIS A 271 2.46 0.57 14.91
CA HIS A 271 1.06 0.92 15.13
C HIS A 271 0.91 1.89 16.30
N ARG A 272 -0.19 2.63 16.30
CA ARG A 272 -0.49 3.54 17.39
C ARG A 272 -0.96 2.77 18.61
N ILE A 273 -0.40 3.09 19.76
CA ILE A 273 -0.90 2.60 21.04
C ILE A 273 -2.26 3.29 21.26
N PRO A 274 -3.36 2.52 21.44
CA PRO A 274 -4.64 3.12 21.78
C PRO A 274 -4.50 3.95 23.07
N GLU A 275 -4.94 5.19 23.06
CA GLU A 275 -5.07 5.94 24.30
C GLU A 275 -5.98 5.14 25.22
N ARG A 276 -5.50 4.76 26.41
CA ARG A 276 -6.36 4.20 27.44
C ARG A 276 -7.42 5.26 27.74
N ARG A 277 -8.64 5.09 27.26
CA ARG A 277 -9.78 5.89 27.70
C ARG A 277 -9.78 5.79 29.21
N GLY A 278 -9.49 6.92 29.88
CA GLY A 278 -9.57 7.00 31.35
C GLY A 278 -10.88 6.38 31.77
N ARG A 279 -10.84 5.50 32.77
CA ARG A 279 -12.07 5.00 33.40
C ARG A 279 -12.90 6.24 33.76
N PRO A 280 -14.19 6.31 33.39
CA PRO A 280 -15.03 7.34 33.95
C PRO A 280 -14.92 7.20 35.46
N TYR A 281 -14.59 8.30 36.13
CA TYR A 281 -14.60 8.36 37.58
C TYR A 281 -15.96 7.82 38.04
N ALA A 282 -15.94 6.67 38.72
CA ALA A 282 -17.10 6.22 39.45
C ALA A 282 -17.33 7.22 40.56
N CYS A 283 -18.42 7.97 40.46
CA CYS A 283 -18.99 8.77 41.59
C CYS A 283 -19.66 7.79 42.56
#